data_ba26e7c7ff2a6a34b663e6614dc316fd
#
_entry.id   ba26e7c7ff2a6a34b663e6614dc316fd
#
_cell.length_a   1.000
_cell.length_b   1.000
_cell.length_c   1.000
_cell.angle_alpha   90.00
_cell.angle_beta   90.00
_cell.angle_gamma   90.00
#
_symmetry.space_group_name_H-M   'P 1'
#
loop_
_entity.id
_entity.type
_entity.pdbx_description
1 polymer ?
#
loop_
_entity_poly.entity_id
_entity_poly.type
_entity_poly.pdbx_seq_one_letter_code
_entity_poly.pdbx_strand_id
1 'polypeptide(L)'
;MPRRVWADGVLGNTPLSAARLESLEDDLEAALLQLARDPESLFAGYITRDADGAPISAVVEWPDGVTGTYAGVASVQFPGSVNRYTITRAGSPTVTYTQPTVTRDGVTGQVVNRPPIEVS
;
A
#
# COMPACT_ATOMS: atom_id res chain seq x y z
N MET A 1 -19.99 21.00 -33.39
CA MET A 1 -20.24 20.79 -33.15
C MET A 1 -20.21 20.39 -32.96
N PRO A 2 -19.99 20.41 -32.98
CA PRO A 2 -19.99 20.01 -32.59
C PRO A 2 -19.67 19.57 -32.03
N ARG A 3 -19.36 19.51 -31.70
CA ARG A 3 -19.47 19.14 -31.17
C ARG A 3 -19.37 18.88 -30.45
N ARG A 4 -19.20 18.88 -30.22
CA ARG A 4 -19.49 18.62 -29.48
C ARG A 4 -19.29 18.19 -28.85
N VAL A 5 -19.07 18.42 -28.71
CA VAL A 5 -19.41 18.03 -28.05
C VAL A 5 -19.05 17.58 -27.56
N TRP A 6 -18.75 17.64 -27.30
CA TRP A 6 -19.02 17.31 -26.80
C TRP A 6 -19.12 17.20 -26.18
N ALA A 7 -19.02 17.41 -25.94
CA ALA A 7 -19.62 17.32 -25.39
C ALA A 7 -19.67 16.98 -24.93
N ASP A 8 -19.60 17.02 -24.61
CA ASP A 8 -20.11 16.72 -24.13
C ASP A 8 -20.13 16.30 -23.66
N GLY A 9 -19.92 16.48 -23.47
CA GLY A 9 -20.51 16.14 -22.91
C GLY A 9 -20.55 15.89 -22.43
N VAL A 10 -20.63 15.96 -22.09
CA VAL A 10 -21.24 15.78 -21.63
C VAL A 10 -21.47 15.53 -21.37
N LEU A 11 -21.46 15.69 -21.21
CA LEU A 11 -22.10 15.29 -20.91
C LEU A 11 -22.51 14.89 -20.62
N GLY A 12 -22.43 15.22 -20.35
CA GLY A 12 -23.16 14.66 -20.03
C GLY A 12 -23.45 14.09 -19.69
N ASN A 13 -23.57 14.27 -19.69
CA ASN A 13 -24.09 13.62 -19.13
C ASN A 13 -24.08 12.53 -18.89
N THR A 14 -23.16 12.61 -19.14
CA THR A 14 -23.54 11.27 -18.84
C THR A 14 -23.35 11.00 -17.38
N PRO A 15 -24.36 10.68 -16.67
CA PRO A 15 -24.17 10.28 -15.29
C PRO A 15 -23.28 9.06 -15.27
N LEU A 16 -22.27 9.05 -14.42
CA LEU A 16 -21.54 7.84 -14.16
C LEU A 16 -22.52 6.85 -13.54
N SER A 17 -22.62 5.68 -14.11
CA SER A 17 -23.46 4.65 -13.54
C SER A 17 -22.86 4.16 -12.22
N ALA A 18 -23.70 3.62 -11.35
CA ALA A 18 -23.24 3.04 -10.10
C ALA A 18 -22.19 1.94 -10.34
N ALA A 19 -22.37 1.12 -11.36
CA ALA A 19 -21.42 0.08 -11.69
C ALA A 19 -20.05 0.64 -12.04
N ARG A 20 -20.01 1.77 -12.73
CA ARG A 20 -18.75 2.40 -13.10
C ARG A 20 -18.03 2.99 -11.89
N LEU A 21 -18.77 3.58 -10.96
CA LEU A 21 -18.19 4.09 -9.72
C LEU A 21 -17.64 2.96 -8.87
N GLU A 22 -18.34 1.83 -8.78
CA GLU A 22 -17.85 0.66 -8.06
C GLU A 22 -16.56 0.14 -8.67
N SER A 23 -16.46 0.12 -9.99
CA SER A 23 -15.24 -0.30 -10.68
C SER A 23 -14.06 0.60 -10.36
N LEU A 24 -14.27 1.91 -10.27
CA LEU A 24 -13.22 2.85 -9.89
C LEU A 24 -12.77 2.65 -8.44
N GLU A 25 -13.70 2.36 -7.54
CA GLU A 25 -13.36 2.07 -6.15
C GLU A 25 -12.54 0.79 -6.04
N ASP A 26 -12.92 -0.27 -6.77
CA ASP A 26 -12.17 -1.51 -6.77
C ASP A 26 -10.76 -1.30 -7.34
N ASP A 27 -10.62 -0.50 -8.38
CA ASP A 27 -9.32 -0.17 -8.95
C ASP A 27 -8.45 0.59 -7.95
N LEU A 28 -9.03 1.50 -7.19
CA LEU A 28 -8.32 2.23 -6.16
C LEU A 28 -7.85 1.29 -5.05
N GLU A 29 -8.72 0.40 -4.59
CA GLU A 29 -8.35 -0.56 -3.56
C GLU A 29 -7.22 -1.46 -4.02
N ALA A 30 -7.26 -1.93 -5.26
CA ALA A 30 -6.19 -2.74 -5.83
C ALA A 30 -4.89 -1.97 -5.92
N ALA A 31 -4.93 -0.69 -6.30
CA ALA A 31 -3.75 0.16 -6.38
C ALA A 31 -3.14 0.39 -5.00
N LEU A 32 -3.97 0.65 -3.99
CA LEU A 32 -3.50 0.83 -2.62
C LEU A 32 -2.85 -0.44 -2.08
N LEU A 33 -3.44 -1.59 -2.37
CA LEU A 33 -2.90 -2.88 -1.96
C LEU A 33 -1.53 -3.11 -2.61
N GLN A 34 -1.39 -2.78 -3.89
CA GLN A 34 -0.13 -2.92 -4.61
C GLN A 34 0.96 -2.03 -4.00
N LEU A 35 0.60 -0.79 -3.62
CA LEU A 35 1.53 0.11 -2.93
C LEU A 35 1.94 -0.44 -1.57
N ALA A 36 1.01 -1.06 -0.85
CA ALA A 36 1.31 -1.65 0.45
C ALA A 36 2.32 -2.81 0.36
N ARG A 37 2.51 -3.38 -0.83
CA ARG A 37 3.53 -4.42 -1.04
C ARG A 37 4.93 -3.84 -1.14
N ASP A 38 5.05 -2.54 -1.36
CA ASP A 38 6.34 -1.84 -1.44
C ASP A 38 6.31 -0.67 -0.47
N PRO A 39 6.46 -0.95 0.83
CA PRO A 39 6.31 0.09 1.85
C PRO A 39 7.33 1.21 1.70
N GLU A 40 8.51 0.94 1.17
CA GLU A 40 9.53 1.99 1.03
C GLU A 40 9.11 3.08 0.06
N SER A 41 8.26 2.76 -0.91
CA SER A 41 7.74 3.77 -1.83
C SER A 41 6.81 4.76 -1.15
N LEU A 42 6.30 4.42 0.02
CA LEU A 42 5.38 5.25 0.79
C LEU A 42 6.07 6.02 1.91
N PHE A 43 7.33 5.71 2.22
CA PHE A 43 8.04 6.36 3.32
C PHE A 43 8.14 7.86 3.07
N ALA A 44 7.81 8.63 4.10
CA ALA A 44 7.88 10.09 4.08
C ALA A 44 8.30 10.58 5.46
N GLY A 45 9.30 11.46 5.50
CA GLY A 45 9.79 11.94 6.78
C GLY A 45 10.81 10.99 7.41
N TYR A 46 10.76 10.85 8.73
CA TYR A 46 11.77 10.07 9.44
C TYR A 46 11.51 8.58 9.34
N ILE A 47 12.57 7.82 9.14
CA ILE A 47 12.56 6.36 9.11
C ILE A 47 13.48 5.89 10.23
N THR A 48 12.95 5.05 11.12
CA THR A 48 13.75 4.43 12.17
C THR A 48 14.18 3.05 11.68
N ARG A 49 15.48 2.81 11.73
CA ARG A 49 16.06 1.53 11.32
C ARG A 49 16.75 0.92 12.53
N ASP A 50 16.83 -0.42 12.54
CA ASP A 50 17.59 -1.09 13.60
C ASP A 50 19.10 -1.01 13.29
N ALA A 51 19.92 -1.64 14.15
CA ALA A 51 21.38 -1.60 14.00
C ALA A 51 21.85 -2.20 12.69
N ASP A 52 21.06 -3.07 12.07
CA ASP A 52 21.39 -3.77 10.84
C ASP A 52 20.77 -3.13 9.60
N GLY A 53 20.07 -2.00 9.79
CA GLY A 53 19.50 -1.24 8.69
C GLY A 53 18.08 -1.59 8.31
N ALA A 54 17.44 -2.55 9.00
CA ALA A 54 16.06 -2.89 8.70
C ALA A 54 15.11 -1.78 9.16
N PRO A 55 14.19 -1.32 8.30
CA PRO A 55 13.24 -0.30 8.73
C PRO A 55 12.23 -0.91 9.69
N ILE A 56 12.13 -0.32 10.89
CA ILE A 56 11.23 -0.83 11.93
C ILE A 56 10.09 0.13 12.23
N SER A 57 10.22 1.41 11.85
CA SER A 57 9.18 2.40 12.04
C SER A 57 9.37 3.53 11.05
N ALA A 58 8.28 4.04 10.51
CA ALA A 58 8.34 5.17 9.60
C ALA A 58 6.98 5.85 9.49
N VAL A 59 7.00 7.10 9.06
CA VAL A 59 5.80 7.80 8.62
C VAL A 59 5.61 7.47 7.14
N VAL A 60 4.38 7.24 6.71
CA VAL A 60 4.07 7.02 5.30
C VAL A 60 3.08 8.06 4.81
N GLU A 61 3.18 8.34 3.53
CA GLU A 61 2.22 9.19 2.84
C GLU A 61 1.78 8.49 1.57
N TRP A 62 0.47 8.29 1.44
CA TRP A 62 -0.12 7.68 0.27
C TRP A 62 -0.22 8.72 -0.86
N PRO A 63 -0.28 8.30 -2.12
CA PRO A 63 -0.27 9.24 -3.26
C PRO A 63 -1.36 10.31 -3.24
N ASP A 64 -2.47 10.05 -2.58
CA ASP A 64 -3.57 11.02 -2.44
C ASP A 64 -3.39 11.96 -1.25
N GLY A 65 -2.23 11.93 -0.60
CA GLY A 65 -1.93 12.80 0.53
C GLY A 65 -2.35 12.27 1.89
N VAL A 66 -3.01 11.13 1.93
CA VAL A 66 -3.39 10.50 3.19
C VAL A 66 -2.15 9.96 3.88
N THR A 67 -2.00 10.21 5.18
CA THR A 67 -0.85 9.78 5.95
C THR A 67 -1.15 8.50 6.73
N GLY A 68 -0.09 7.89 7.24
CA GLY A 68 -0.19 6.71 8.09
C GLY A 68 1.16 6.39 8.71
N THR A 69 1.27 5.18 9.23
CA THR A 69 2.50 4.72 9.87
C THR A 69 2.88 3.33 9.35
N TYR A 70 4.17 3.07 9.39
CA TYR A 70 4.75 1.75 9.08
C TYR A 70 5.40 1.21 10.33
N ALA A 71 5.20 -0.08 10.61
CA ALA A 71 5.89 -0.79 11.67
C ALA A 71 6.37 -2.13 11.11
N GLY A 72 7.69 -2.37 11.20
CA GLY A 72 8.30 -3.58 10.68
C GLY A 72 8.88 -4.45 11.78
N VAL A 73 8.91 -5.76 11.53
CA VAL A 73 9.55 -6.73 12.41
C VAL A 73 10.74 -7.31 11.64
N ALA A 74 11.94 -7.04 12.16
CA ALA A 74 13.17 -7.46 11.50
C ALA A 74 13.38 -8.97 11.64
N SER A 75 14.08 -9.53 10.65
CA SER A 75 14.52 -10.93 10.73
C SER A 75 15.70 -11.04 11.70
N VAL A 76 15.62 -12.00 12.60
CA VAL A 76 16.74 -12.31 13.49
C VAL A 76 17.82 -13.09 12.74
N GLN A 77 17.41 -14.01 11.88
CA GLN A 77 18.33 -14.88 11.14
C GLN A 77 19.05 -14.14 10.02
N PHE A 78 18.40 -13.19 9.38
CA PHE A 78 18.97 -12.42 8.27
C PHE A 78 18.90 -10.92 8.57
N PRO A 79 19.88 -10.41 9.35
CA PRO A 79 19.86 -9.00 9.77
C PRO A 79 19.77 -8.05 8.57
N GLY A 80 19.04 -6.97 8.74
CA GLY A 80 18.78 -6.00 7.69
C GLY A 80 17.52 -6.27 6.88
N SER A 81 16.92 -7.44 7.06
CA SER A 81 15.68 -7.83 6.37
C SER A 81 14.48 -7.69 7.28
N VAL A 82 13.32 -7.47 6.69
CA VAL A 82 12.05 -7.39 7.41
C VAL A 82 11.22 -8.63 7.07
N ASN A 83 10.72 -9.32 8.10
CA ASN A 83 9.91 -10.53 7.91
C ASN A 83 8.42 -10.25 7.91
N ARG A 84 8.01 -9.17 8.57
CA ARG A 84 6.59 -8.81 8.71
C ARG A 84 6.50 -7.31 8.86
N TYR A 85 5.41 -6.71 8.36
CA TYR A 85 5.17 -5.30 8.61
C TYR A 85 3.68 -4.98 8.56
N THR A 86 3.32 -3.83 9.13
CA THR A 86 2.00 -3.26 9.01
C THR A 86 2.14 -1.82 8.52
N ILE A 87 1.18 -1.39 7.70
CA ILE A 87 1.09 -0.01 7.24
C ILE A 87 -0.35 0.45 7.49
N THR A 88 -0.51 1.63 8.08
CA THR A 88 -1.83 2.20 8.26
C THR A 88 -2.10 3.27 7.21
N ARG A 89 -3.37 3.51 6.95
CA ARG A 89 -3.85 4.60 6.12
C ARG A 89 -4.93 5.30 6.92
N ALA A 90 -4.68 6.56 7.28
CA ALA A 90 -5.59 7.31 8.13
C ALA A 90 -6.95 7.45 7.45
N GLY A 91 -7.98 7.48 8.25
CA GLY A 91 -9.33 7.59 7.74
C GLY A 91 -10.33 7.27 8.84
N SER A 92 -11.58 7.20 8.46
CA SER A 92 -12.67 6.84 9.34
C SER A 92 -13.52 5.77 8.68
N PRO A 93 -13.18 4.48 8.93
CA PRO A 93 -12.15 3.98 9.87
C PRO A 93 -10.74 3.99 9.27
N THR A 94 -9.74 3.91 10.14
CA THR A 94 -8.36 3.68 9.72
C THR A 94 -8.22 2.29 9.12
N VAL A 95 -7.56 2.20 7.97
CA VAL A 95 -7.32 0.91 7.31
C VAL A 95 -5.90 0.46 7.64
N THR A 96 -5.73 -0.82 7.95
CA THR A 96 -4.43 -1.42 8.24
C THR A 96 -4.12 -2.49 7.21
N TYR A 97 -2.93 -2.39 6.61
CA TYR A 97 -2.40 -3.39 5.68
C TYR A 97 -1.32 -4.17 6.39
N THR A 98 -1.51 -5.46 6.53
CA THR A 98 -0.57 -6.34 7.23
C THR A 98 0.06 -7.32 6.25
N GLN A 99 1.39 -7.29 6.13
CA GLN A 99 2.12 -8.35 5.46
C GLN A 99 2.44 -9.40 6.50
N PRO A 100 1.81 -10.58 6.44
CA PRO A 100 2.14 -11.66 7.38
C PRO A 100 3.59 -12.09 7.22
N THR A 101 4.11 -12.79 8.21
CA THR A 101 5.51 -13.24 8.21
C THR A 101 5.81 -14.03 6.95
N VAL A 102 6.88 -13.61 6.23
CA VAL A 102 7.34 -14.31 5.03
C VAL A 102 8.19 -15.51 5.42
N THR A 103 8.25 -16.50 4.54
CA THR A 103 9.15 -17.65 4.70
C THR A 103 10.39 -17.41 3.87
N ARG A 104 11.57 -17.65 4.45
CA ARG A 104 12.84 -17.44 3.78
C ARG A 104 13.61 -18.73 3.65
N ASP A 105 14.42 -18.81 2.59
CA ASP A 105 15.41 -19.88 2.44
C ASP A 105 16.41 -19.77 3.60
N GLY A 106 16.66 -20.87 4.29
CA GLY A 106 17.50 -20.89 5.48
C GLY A 106 18.98 -20.62 5.22
N VAL A 107 19.40 -20.65 3.97
CA VAL A 107 20.81 -20.44 3.59
C VAL A 107 20.98 -19.06 2.94
N THR A 108 20.15 -18.73 1.96
CA THR A 108 20.31 -17.49 1.18
C THR A 108 19.56 -16.29 1.75
N GLY A 109 18.54 -16.53 2.57
CA GLY A 109 17.66 -15.47 3.08
C GLY A 109 16.64 -14.97 2.09
N GLN A 110 16.60 -15.55 0.89
CA GLN A 110 15.60 -15.13 -0.10
C GLN A 110 14.20 -15.52 0.33
N VAL A 111 13.24 -14.66 0.04
CA VAL A 111 11.84 -14.96 0.33
C VAL A 111 11.37 -16.05 -0.63
N VAL A 112 10.95 -17.18 -0.08
CA VAL A 112 10.43 -18.31 -0.87
C VAL A 112 8.91 -18.40 -0.78
N ASN A 113 8.30 -17.73 0.18
CA ASN A 113 6.85 -17.62 0.27
C ASN A 113 6.47 -16.28 0.88
N ARG A 114 5.62 -15.55 0.19
CA ARG A 114 5.09 -14.27 0.65
C ARG A 114 3.58 -14.39 0.73
N PRO A 115 3.02 -14.53 1.94
CA PRO A 115 1.57 -14.56 2.08
C PRO A 115 0.94 -13.27 1.57
N PRO A 116 -0.31 -13.31 1.11
CA PRO A 116 -0.98 -12.10 0.66
C PRO A 116 -1.17 -11.11 1.81
N ILE A 117 -1.17 -9.82 1.48
CA ILE A 117 -1.41 -8.77 2.46
C ILE A 117 -2.85 -8.86 2.95
N GLU A 118 -3.02 -8.77 4.27
CA GLU A 118 -4.33 -8.74 4.91
C GLU A 118 -4.73 -7.30 5.16
N VAL A 119 -5.98 -6.99 4.81
CA VAL A 119 -6.54 -5.65 5.00
C VAL A 119 -7.59 -5.70 6.10
N SER A 120 -7.48 -4.81 7.06
CA SER A 120 -8.43 -4.78 8.17
C SER A 120 -8.81 -3.34 8.59
#